data_cd6ec35acacb2bbcad50fbafb8b26d16
#
_entry.id   cd6ec35acacb2bbcad50fbafb8b26d16
#
_cell.length_a   1.000
_cell.length_b   1.000
_cell.length_c   1.000
_cell.angle_alpha   90.00
_cell.angle_beta   90.00
_cell.angle_gamma   90.00
#
_symmetry.space_group_name_H-M   'P 1'
#
loop_
_entity.id
_entity.type
_entity.pdbx_description
1 polymer ?
#
loop_
_entity_poly.entity_id
_entity_poly.type
_entity_poly.pdbx_seq_one_letter_code
_entity_poly.pdbx_strand_id
1 'polypeptide(L)'
;VTARIAILADDLTGAADTGAPFAAAGWPTSVLLSPDAPAPLPPADVLVLTSESRALQPDAAAEATRRCATRIGAWCEGDASVRVYKKIDSTLRGHPAIELEVLMDTLGERAALVAPAFPAQGRTTVGGRQCVNGVPIERTAFGQDGATSDLGALFMRAARGAAAVLSRGDLRRGAEHLAGRLVQERRVRLWIADAEDDSDLAQLAAAALASPLRVLCGSAGLARALAASRTRAPGAARWTVPEGRR
;
A
#
# COMPACT_ATOMS: atom_id res chain seq x y z
N VAL A 1 0.01 -21.94 3.48
CA VAL A 1 0.52 -20.87 4.38
C VAL A 1 -0.33 -19.64 4.12
N THR A 2 -1.09 -19.20 5.12
CA THR A 2 -1.91 -17.98 5.05
C THR A 2 -0.95 -16.79 5.06
N ALA A 3 -0.79 -16.08 3.96
CA ALA A 3 0.09 -14.91 3.94
C ALA A 3 -0.56 -13.78 4.74
N ARG A 4 0.10 -13.34 5.79
CA ARG A 4 -0.26 -12.20 6.64
C ARG A 4 0.03 -10.89 5.90
N ILE A 5 -0.71 -9.84 6.23
CA ILE A 5 -0.51 -8.51 5.65
C ILE A 5 -0.47 -7.47 6.76
N ALA A 6 0.58 -6.66 6.80
CA ALA A 6 0.64 -5.46 7.63
C ALA A 6 0.33 -4.23 6.76
N ILE A 7 -0.58 -3.38 7.19
CA ILE A 7 -1.00 -2.17 6.49
C ILE A 7 -0.60 -0.96 7.32
N LEU A 8 0.08 0.01 6.70
CA LEU A 8 0.37 1.31 7.28
C LEU A 8 -0.31 2.40 6.48
N ALA A 9 -1.33 3.03 7.06
CA ALA A 9 -2.05 4.15 6.48
C ALA A 9 -1.54 5.49 7.02
N ASP A 10 -1.70 6.55 6.24
CA ASP A 10 -1.36 7.92 6.60
C ASP A 10 -2.48 8.65 7.35
N ASP A 11 -3.71 8.09 7.33
CA ASP A 11 -4.85 8.55 8.11
C ASP A 11 -5.80 7.40 8.50
N LEU A 12 -6.67 7.65 9.48
CA LEU A 12 -7.62 6.67 9.99
C LEU A 12 -8.64 6.24 8.93
N THR A 13 -9.10 7.16 8.10
CA THR A 13 -10.03 6.84 6.99
C THR A 13 -9.38 5.86 6.02
N GLY A 14 -8.12 6.12 5.65
CA GLY A 14 -7.35 5.22 4.80
C GLY A 14 -7.10 3.85 5.45
N ALA A 15 -6.88 3.81 6.76
CA ALA A 15 -6.76 2.56 7.51
C ALA A 15 -8.06 1.74 7.43
N ALA A 16 -9.21 2.38 7.66
CA ALA A 16 -10.52 1.74 7.56
C ALA A 16 -10.83 1.26 6.14
N ASP A 17 -10.65 2.13 5.13
CA ASP A 17 -10.90 1.83 3.72
C ASP A 17 -10.05 0.67 3.19
N THR A 18 -8.89 0.44 3.81
CA THR A 18 -7.96 -0.61 3.41
C THR A 18 -8.17 -1.89 4.20
N GLY A 19 -8.46 -1.81 5.50
CA GLY A 19 -8.70 -2.97 6.36
C GLY A 19 -10.07 -3.63 6.15
N ALA A 20 -11.11 -2.82 5.89
CA ALA A 20 -12.48 -3.32 5.75
C ALA A 20 -12.67 -4.35 4.61
N PRO A 21 -12.06 -4.21 3.42
CA PRO A 21 -12.15 -5.23 2.37
C PRO A 21 -11.60 -6.60 2.82
N PHE A 22 -10.51 -6.64 3.59
CA PHE A 22 -9.97 -7.89 4.11
C PHE A 22 -10.89 -8.51 5.16
N ALA A 23 -11.42 -7.70 6.08
CA ALA A 23 -12.38 -8.16 7.07
C ALA A 23 -13.65 -8.71 6.40
N ALA A 24 -14.17 -8.03 5.36
CA ALA A 24 -15.31 -8.50 4.58
C ALA A 24 -15.03 -9.80 3.82
N ALA A 25 -13.79 -10.04 3.41
CA ALA A 25 -13.34 -11.29 2.80
C ALA A 25 -13.05 -12.41 3.83
N GLY A 26 -13.36 -12.19 5.11
CA GLY A 26 -13.24 -13.18 6.19
C GLY A 26 -11.83 -13.27 6.82
N TRP A 27 -10.97 -12.27 6.62
CA TRP A 27 -9.66 -12.23 7.25
C TRP A 27 -9.74 -11.67 8.67
N PRO A 28 -9.19 -12.34 9.69
CA PRO A 28 -8.99 -11.75 11.01
C PRO A 28 -8.18 -10.46 10.88
N THR A 29 -8.86 -9.31 11.04
CA THR A 29 -8.28 -7.98 10.81
C THR A 29 -8.33 -7.17 12.10
N SER A 30 -7.18 -6.62 12.49
CA SER A 30 -7.07 -5.74 13.67
C SER A 30 -6.57 -4.37 13.25
N VAL A 31 -7.21 -3.31 13.74
CA VAL A 31 -6.80 -1.92 13.51
C VAL A 31 -6.25 -1.35 14.80
N LEU A 32 -5.00 -0.88 14.76
CA LEU A 32 -4.35 -0.18 15.85
C LEU A 32 -4.37 1.33 15.57
N LEU A 33 -4.93 2.07 16.50
CA LEU A 33 -5.03 3.54 16.40
C LEU A 33 -3.75 4.25 16.84
N SER A 34 -2.78 3.52 17.39
CA SER A 34 -1.49 4.05 17.81
C SER A 34 -0.41 2.97 17.71
N PRO A 35 0.81 3.33 17.26
CA PRO A 35 1.95 2.41 17.32
C PRO A 35 2.35 2.05 18.76
N ASP A 36 1.93 2.86 19.76
CA ASP A 36 2.23 2.66 21.16
C ASP A 36 1.25 1.73 21.88
N ALA A 37 0.32 1.11 21.11
CA ALA A 37 -0.60 0.12 21.68
C ALA A 37 0.20 -0.97 22.45
N PRO A 38 -0.26 -1.37 23.66
CA PRO A 38 0.46 -2.34 24.48
C PRO A 38 0.61 -3.70 23.77
N ALA A 39 1.68 -4.41 24.10
CA ALA A 39 1.85 -5.81 23.73
C ALA A 39 1.12 -6.74 24.72
N PRO A 40 0.72 -7.96 24.33
CA PRO A 40 0.81 -8.50 22.97
C PRO A 40 -0.21 -7.86 22.01
N LEU A 41 0.14 -7.80 20.72
CA LEU A 41 -0.81 -7.39 19.70
C LEU A 41 -1.89 -8.47 19.53
N PRO A 42 -3.12 -8.07 19.17
CA PRO A 42 -4.19 -9.04 18.94
C PRO A 42 -3.80 -10.00 17.81
N PRO A 43 -4.16 -11.29 17.91
CA PRO A 43 -3.93 -12.22 16.83
C PRO A 43 -4.73 -11.77 15.60
N ALA A 44 -4.04 -11.60 14.47
CA ALA A 44 -4.63 -11.14 13.23
C ALA A 44 -3.83 -11.69 12.03
N ASP A 45 -4.53 -11.92 10.93
CA ASP A 45 -3.90 -12.18 9.64
C ASP A 45 -3.62 -10.84 8.91
N VAL A 46 -4.41 -9.82 9.23
CA VAL A 46 -4.24 -8.46 8.72
C VAL A 46 -4.11 -7.48 9.90
N LEU A 47 -2.94 -6.87 10.02
CA LEU A 47 -2.70 -5.81 11.00
C LEU A 47 -2.73 -4.46 10.28
N VAL A 48 -3.55 -3.53 10.75
CA VAL A 48 -3.65 -2.17 10.21
C VAL A 48 -3.19 -1.17 11.26
N LEU A 49 -2.25 -0.31 10.90
CA LEU A 49 -1.82 0.83 11.70
C LEU A 49 -2.09 2.14 10.95
N THR A 50 -2.41 3.18 11.69
CA THR A 50 -2.42 4.55 11.16
C THR A 50 -1.29 5.36 11.79
N SER A 51 -0.57 6.15 10.98
CA SER A 51 0.48 7.07 11.43
C SER A 51 -0.05 8.47 11.71
N GLU A 52 -1.28 8.78 11.27
CA GLU A 52 -1.89 10.12 11.30
C GLU A 52 -0.93 11.21 10.76
N SER A 53 -0.18 10.86 9.72
CA SER A 53 0.92 11.67 9.18
C SER A 53 0.51 12.61 8.06
N ARG A 54 -0.68 12.43 7.48
CA ARG A 54 -1.11 13.16 6.27
C ARG A 54 -1.01 14.67 6.39
N ALA A 55 -1.36 15.23 7.55
CA ALA A 55 -1.38 16.67 7.81
C ALA A 55 -0.12 17.18 8.55
N LEU A 56 0.82 16.30 8.85
CA LEU A 56 2.06 16.68 9.56
C LEU A 56 3.05 17.34 8.59
N GLN A 57 4.05 18.02 9.17
CA GLN A 57 5.21 18.45 8.40
C GLN A 57 6.06 17.23 7.99
N PRO A 58 6.85 17.31 6.89
CA PRO A 58 7.57 16.16 6.33
C PRO A 58 8.41 15.36 7.33
N ASP A 59 9.16 16.03 8.19
CA ASP A 59 10.03 15.36 9.18
C ASP A 59 9.20 14.64 10.26
N ALA A 60 8.10 15.27 10.70
CA ALA A 60 7.19 14.65 11.67
C ALA A 60 6.44 13.45 11.05
N ALA A 61 6.06 13.54 9.76
CA ALA A 61 5.47 12.44 9.01
C ALA A 61 6.45 11.26 8.87
N ALA A 62 7.72 11.55 8.59
CA ALA A 62 8.79 10.56 8.53
C ALA A 62 8.96 9.82 9.88
N GLU A 63 8.96 10.57 10.98
CA GLU A 63 9.12 9.99 12.33
C GLU A 63 7.90 9.15 12.74
N ALA A 64 6.68 9.65 12.50
CA ALA A 64 5.45 8.88 12.75
C ALA A 64 5.43 7.57 11.95
N THR A 65 5.84 7.64 10.68
CA THR A 65 5.98 6.46 9.81
C THR A 65 7.02 5.49 10.36
N ARG A 66 8.17 5.96 10.81
CA ARG A 66 9.24 5.11 11.36
C ARG A 66 8.78 4.34 12.59
N ARG A 67 8.08 4.99 13.50
CA ARG A 67 7.51 4.34 14.71
C ARG A 67 6.55 3.21 14.32
N CYS A 68 5.63 3.47 13.39
CA CYS A 68 4.72 2.45 12.87
C CYS A 68 5.45 1.32 12.14
N ALA A 69 6.44 1.64 11.29
CA ALA A 69 7.25 0.67 10.55
C ALA A 69 8.03 -0.26 11.50
N THR A 70 8.61 0.28 12.58
CA THR A 70 9.27 -0.50 13.63
C THR A 70 8.29 -1.48 14.28
N ARG A 71 7.08 -1.03 14.57
CA ARG A 71 6.02 -1.89 15.14
C ARG A 71 5.60 -3.00 14.19
N ILE A 72 5.47 -2.68 12.91
CA ILE A 72 5.20 -3.67 11.84
C ILE A 72 6.34 -4.67 11.75
N GLY A 73 7.59 -4.22 11.77
CA GLY A 73 8.76 -5.10 11.76
C GLY A 73 8.75 -6.11 12.89
N ALA A 74 8.44 -5.66 14.11
CA ALA A 74 8.28 -6.53 15.27
C ALA A 74 7.12 -7.53 15.11
N TRP A 75 5.99 -7.10 14.54
CA TRP A 75 4.85 -8.00 14.29
C TRP A 75 5.14 -9.04 13.21
N CYS A 76 5.98 -8.72 12.24
CA CYS A 76 6.41 -9.67 11.22
C CYS A 76 7.29 -10.80 11.79
N GLU A 77 8.00 -10.58 12.92
CA GLU A 77 8.84 -11.58 13.60
C GLU A 77 9.84 -12.30 12.66
N GLY A 78 10.35 -11.59 11.66
CA GLY A 78 11.25 -12.16 10.65
C GLY A 78 10.57 -13.02 9.58
N ASP A 79 9.24 -13.16 9.61
CA ASP A 79 8.49 -13.88 8.59
C ASP A 79 8.49 -13.10 7.26
N ALA A 80 9.33 -13.55 6.32
CA ALA A 80 9.45 -12.96 5.00
C ALA A 80 8.20 -13.15 4.11
N SER A 81 7.26 -14.01 4.49
CA SER A 81 6.01 -14.21 3.75
C SER A 81 4.99 -13.10 4.00
N VAL A 82 5.14 -12.33 5.10
CA VAL A 82 4.27 -11.19 5.44
C VAL A 82 4.44 -10.09 4.41
N ARG A 83 3.36 -9.68 3.76
CA ARG A 83 3.34 -8.49 2.90
C ARG A 83 3.15 -7.24 3.73
N VAL A 84 3.79 -6.15 3.32
CA VAL A 84 3.61 -4.84 3.94
C VAL A 84 2.98 -3.90 2.92
N TYR A 85 1.85 -3.33 3.26
CA TYR A 85 1.09 -2.42 2.41
C TYR A 85 1.17 -1.00 2.95
N LYS A 86 1.84 -0.10 2.23
CA LYS A 86 1.76 1.34 2.51
C LYS A 86 0.52 1.91 1.83
N LYS A 87 -0.48 2.26 2.62
CA LYS A 87 -1.67 2.93 2.11
C LYS A 87 -1.39 4.41 1.93
N ILE A 88 -1.67 4.90 0.74
CA ILE A 88 -1.56 6.31 0.36
C ILE A 88 -2.89 6.84 -0.19
N ASP A 89 -3.06 8.13 -0.19
CA ASP A 89 -4.21 8.77 -0.82
C ASP A 89 -4.17 8.62 -2.34
N SER A 90 -5.31 8.31 -2.97
CA SER A 90 -5.39 8.14 -4.44
C SER A 90 -5.22 9.45 -5.21
N THR A 91 -5.30 10.59 -4.52
CA THR A 91 -4.97 11.92 -5.06
C THR A 91 -3.61 12.44 -4.60
N LEU A 92 -2.79 11.55 -4.00
CA LEU A 92 -1.39 11.80 -3.59
C LEU A 92 -1.21 12.87 -2.52
N ARG A 93 -2.24 13.17 -1.71
CA ARG A 93 -2.13 14.08 -0.56
C ARG A 93 -1.21 13.49 0.52
N GLY A 94 -0.63 14.35 1.34
CA GLY A 94 0.32 13.96 2.38
C GLY A 94 1.75 13.79 1.84
N HIS A 95 2.48 12.85 2.40
CA HIS A 95 3.91 12.65 2.12
C HIS A 95 4.23 11.24 1.60
N PRO A 96 3.54 10.74 0.55
CA PRO A 96 3.61 9.33 0.15
C PRO A 96 5.03 8.84 -0.17
N ALA A 97 5.85 9.71 -0.78
CA ALA A 97 7.23 9.36 -1.15
C ALA A 97 8.15 9.23 0.07
N ILE A 98 8.09 10.21 0.99
CA ILE A 98 8.89 10.20 2.23
C ILE A 98 8.51 9.01 3.10
N GLU A 99 7.21 8.78 3.26
CA GLU A 99 6.68 7.69 4.06
C GLU A 99 7.04 6.32 3.49
N LEU A 100 7.00 6.16 2.17
CA LEU A 100 7.43 4.92 1.53
C LEU A 100 8.94 4.70 1.70
N GLU A 101 9.76 5.73 1.52
CA GLU A 101 11.21 5.66 1.73
C GLU A 101 11.53 5.21 3.16
N VAL A 102 10.93 5.86 4.16
CA VAL A 102 11.14 5.54 5.58
C VAL A 102 10.67 4.12 5.91
N LEU A 103 9.51 3.70 5.40
CA LEU A 103 9.00 2.35 5.60
C LEU A 103 9.97 1.30 5.05
N MET A 104 10.40 1.47 3.79
CA MET A 104 11.32 0.55 3.14
C MET A 104 12.67 0.48 3.88
N ASP A 105 13.23 1.61 4.26
CA ASP A 105 14.53 1.67 4.94
C ASP A 105 14.44 1.08 6.36
N THR A 106 13.36 1.33 7.10
CA THR A 106 13.15 0.77 8.44
C THR A 106 13.01 -0.75 8.41
N LEU A 107 12.38 -1.30 7.36
CA LEU A 107 12.20 -2.74 7.20
C LEU A 107 13.34 -3.44 6.45
N GLY A 108 14.33 -2.70 5.96
CA GLY A 108 15.43 -3.24 5.15
C GLY A 108 15.00 -3.71 3.75
N GLU A 109 13.89 -3.19 3.23
CA GLU A 109 13.33 -3.64 1.95
C GLU A 109 13.95 -2.91 0.76
N ARG A 110 14.26 -3.67 -0.29
CA ARG A 110 14.98 -3.14 -1.44
C ARG A 110 14.07 -2.63 -2.55
N ALA A 111 12.88 -3.18 -2.69
CA ALA A 111 11.97 -2.84 -3.78
C ALA A 111 10.51 -2.76 -3.30
N ALA A 112 9.71 -1.94 -4.00
CA ALA A 112 8.27 -1.80 -3.78
C ALA A 112 7.52 -1.65 -5.11
N LEU A 113 6.25 -2.08 -5.11
CA LEU A 113 5.27 -1.79 -6.17
C LEU A 113 4.44 -0.57 -5.74
N VAL A 114 4.31 0.42 -6.60
CA VAL A 114 3.52 1.64 -6.39
C VAL A 114 2.36 1.67 -7.38
N ALA A 115 1.13 1.54 -6.89
CA ALA A 115 -0.10 1.55 -7.69
C ALA A 115 -1.19 2.39 -6.99
N PRO A 116 -1.18 3.72 -7.14
CA PRO A 116 -2.12 4.62 -6.47
C PRO A 116 -3.51 4.64 -7.08
N ALA A 117 -3.73 4.04 -8.25
CA ALA A 117 -5.00 4.05 -8.95
C ALA A 117 -6.17 3.54 -8.10
N PHE A 118 -7.34 4.14 -8.32
CA PHE A 118 -8.63 3.72 -7.75
C PHE A 118 -9.73 3.97 -8.80
N PRO A 119 -9.83 3.10 -9.82
CA PRO A 119 -10.72 3.31 -10.97
C PRO A 119 -12.18 3.50 -10.57
N ALA A 120 -12.67 2.75 -9.58
CA ALA A 120 -14.04 2.90 -9.05
C ALA A 120 -14.36 4.32 -8.55
N GLN A 121 -13.34 5.15 -8.30
CA GLN A 121 -13.48 6.56 -7.93
C GLN A 121 -12.94 7.50 -9.02
N GLY A 122 -12.71 7.04 -10.25
CA GLY A 122 -12.18 7.84 -11.34
C GLY A 122 -10.70 8.20 -11.20
N ARG A 123 -9.92 7.51 -10.35
CA ARG A 123 -8.47 7.74 -10.22
C ARG A 123 -7.73 6.65 -10.99
N THR A 124 -6.99 7.07 -12.02
CA THR A 124 -6.25 6.16 -12.91
C THR A 124 -4.79 6.55 -12.97
N THR A 125 -3.91 5.58 -13.25
CA THR A 125 -2.50 5.84 -13.55
C THR A 125 -2.24 5.46 -15.00
N VAL A 126 -1.76 6.41 -15.80
CA VAL A 126 -1.50 6.26 -17.22
C VAL A 126 -0.12 6.80 -17.56
N GLY A 127 0.76 5.97 -18.10
CA GLY A 127 2.13 6.35 -18.41
C GLY A 127 2.90 6.88 -17.18
N GLY A 128 2.68 6.30 -16.01
CA GLY A 128 3.26 6.74 -14.74
C GLY A 128 2.69 8.05 -14.19
N ARG A 129 1.57 8.52 -14.74
CA ARG A 129 0.90 9.76 -14.30
C ARG A 129 -0.43 9.44 -13.64
N GLN A 130 -0.63 9.99 -12.43
CA GLN A 130 -1.88 9.86 -11.69
C GLN A 130 -2.90 10.90 -12.15
N CYS A 131 -4.09 10.44 -12.52
CA CYS A 131 -5.18 11.26 -13.05
C CYS A 131 -6.45 11.12 -12.21
N VAL A 132 -7.29 12.16 -12.25
CA VAL A 132 -8.66 12.17 -11.72
C VAL A 132 -9.60 12.42 -12.89
N ASN A 133 -10.47 11.46 -13.21
CA ASN A 133 -11.37 11.52 -14.38
C ASN A 133 -10.63 11.86 -15.67
N GLY A 134 -9.45 11.26 -15.88
CA GLY A 134 -8.62 11.48 -17.07
C GLY A 134 -7.79 12.77 -17.06
N VAL A 135 -7.92 13.60 -16.01
CA VAL A 135 -7.17 14.85 -15.87
C VAL A 135 -6.00 14.67 -14.91
N PRO A 136 -4.76 15.02 -15.27
CA PRO A 136 -3.61 15.00 -14.35
C PRO A 136 -3.89 15.76 -13.04
N ILE A 137 -3.45 15.22 -11.90
CA ILE A 137 -3.80 15.74 -10.57
C ILE A 137 -3.52 17.24 -10.43
N GLU A 138 -2.38 17.72 -10.91
CA GLU A 138 -1.98 19.13 -10.83
C GLU A 138 -2.93 20.10 -11.56
N ARG A 139 -3.82 19.58 -12.41
CA ARG A 139 -4.84 20.36 -13.14
C ARG A 139 -6.25 20.20 -12.55
N THR A 140 -6.36 19.57 -11.40
CA THR A 140 -7.64 19.35 -10.70
C THR A 140 -7.68 20.13 -9.39
N ALA A 141 -8.81 20.07 -8.69
CA ALA A 141 -8.94 20.64 -7.35
C ALA A 141 -7.98 20.02 -6.31
N PHE A 142 -7.36 18.90 -6.62
CA PHE A 142 -6.37 18.23 -5.78
C PHE A 142 -4.93 18.70 -6.07
N GLY A 143 -4.73 19.52 -7.09
CA GLY A 143 -3.41 20.03 -7.52
C GLY A 143 -2.90 21.22 -6.71
N GLN A 144 -3.44 21.49 -5.53
CA GLN A 144 -2.94 22.55 -4.65
C GLN A 144 -1.61 22.11 -4.00
N ASP A 145 -0.77 23.09 -3.64
CA ASP A 145 0.48 22.89 -2.89
C ASP A 145 1.61 22.12 -3.62
N GLY A 146 1.72 22.31 -4.94
CA GLY A 146 2.82 21.72 -5.72
C GLY A 146 2.67 20.23 -5.99
N ALA A 147 1.46 19.69 -5.90
CA ALA A 147 1.17 18.31 -6.28
C ALA A 147 1.61 18.03 -7.72
N THR A 148 2.16 16.86 -7.97
CA THR A 148 2.54 16.37 -9.30
C THR A 148 1.85 15.06 -9.60
N SER A 149 1.35 14.91 -10.83
CA SER A 149 0.86 13.64 -11.32
C SER A 149 2.00 12.67 -11.68
N ASP A 150 3.20 13.15 -11.93
CA ASP A 150 4.36 12.37 -12.32
C ASP A 150 4.87 11.56 -11.12
N LEU A 151 4.51 10.27 -11.08
CA LEU A 151 4.91 9.37 -10.00
C LEU A 151 6.42 9.11 -9.98
N GLY A 152 7.07 9.11 -11.14
CA GLY A 152 8.52 8.97 -11.22
C GLY A 152 9.24 10.13 -10.53
N ALA A 153 8.79 11.37 -10.80
CA ALA A 153 9.32 12.57 -10.16
C ALA A 153 8.97 12.59 -8.65
N LEU A 154 7.74 12.27 -8.27
CA LEU A 154 7.28 12.24 -6.89
C LEU A 154 8.10 11.27 -6.04
N PHE A 155 8.31 10.05 -6.53
CA PHE A 155 9.00 8.99 -5.79
C PHE A 155 10.51 8.90 -6.07
N MET A 156 11.10 9.90 -6.75
CA MET A 156 12.51 9.89 -7.16
C MET A 156 13.48 9.62 -6.00
N ARG A 157 13.26 10.22 -4.84
CA ARG A 157 14.08 9.99 -3.64
C ARG A 157 13.95 8.55 -3.16
N ALA A 158 12.72 8.06 -2.98
CA ALA A 158 12.46 6.69 -2.55
C ALA A 158 13.01 5.67 -3.56
N ALA A 159 12.96 6.00 -4.86
CA ALA A 159 13.51 5.16 -5.93
C ALA A 159 15.04 5.12 -5.95
N ARG A 160 15.71 6.12 -5.35
CA ARG A 160 17.18 6.29 -5.44
C ARG A 160 17.69 6.17 -6.89
N GLY A 161 16.96 6.79 -7.83
CA GLY A 161 17.26 6.76 -9.26
C GLY A 161 16.94 5.45 -10.00
N ALA A 162 16.30 4.49 -9.35
CA ALA A 162 15.99 3.17 -9.93
C ALA A 162 14.49 2.87 -9.93
N ALA A 163 13.72 3.64 -10.73
CA ALA A 163 12.30 3.41 -10.98
C ALA A 163 12.05 2.87 -12.39
N ALA A 164 11.03 2.04 -12.54
CA ALA A 164 10.52 1.57 -13.83
C ALA A 164 8.99 1.58 -13.85
N VAL A 165 8.42 1.80 -15.02
CA VAL A 165 6.97 1.75 -15.22
C VAL A 165 6.55 0.36 -15.67
N LEU A 166 5.54 -0.20 -15.02
CA LEU A 166 4.77 -1.33 -15.52
C LEU A 166 3.59 -0.76 -16.31
N SER A 167 3.71 -0.79 -17.61
CA SER A 167 2.69 -0.26 -18.50
C SER A 167 1.45 -1.16 -18.54
N ARG A 168 0.33 -0.64 -18.98
CA ARG A 168 -0.87 -1.47 -19.25
C ARG A 168 -0.60 -2.55 -20.30
N GLY A 169 0.34 -2.32 -21.22
CA GLY A 169 0.83 -3.34 -22.15
C GLY A 169 1.50 -4.51 -21.44
N ASP A 170 2.28 -4.25 -20.38
CA ASP A 170 2.87 -5.30 -19.53
C ASP A 170 1.78 -6.07 -18.76
N LEU A 171 0.76 -5.38 -18.23
CA LEU A 171 -0.34 -6.01 -17.49
C LEU A 171 -1.13 -6.98 -18.37
N ARG A 172 -1.36 -6.64 -19.65
CA ARG A 172 -2.05 -7.52 -20.60
C ARG A 172 -1.31 -8.83 -20.90
N ARG A 173 -0.01 -8.91 -20.58
CA ARG A 173 0.78 -10.14 -20.69
C ARG A 173 0.54 -11.10 -19.52
N GLY A 174 -0.22 -10.67 -18.52
CA GLY A 174 -0.66 -11.47 -17.40
C GLY A 174 0.24 -11.42 -16.17
N ALA A 175 -0.32 -11.86 -15.04
CA ALA A 175 0.32 -11.77 -13.72
C ALA A 175 1.63 -12.55 -13.61
N GLU A 176 1.75 -13.68 -14.31
CA GLU A 176 2.98 -14.48 -14.31
C GLU A 176 4.14 -13.72 -14.97
N HIS A 177 3.89 -13.08 -16.11
CA HIS A 177 4.88 -12.23 -16.77
C HIS A 177 5.33 -11.09 -15.86
N LEU A 178 4.38 -10.39 -15.22
CA LEU A 178 4.69 -9.31 -14.28
C LEU A 178 5.51 -9.82 -13.09
N ALA A 179 5.11 -10.94 -12.48
CA ALA A 179 5.86 -11.54 -11.37
C ALA A 179 7.30 -11.87 -11.80
N GLY A 180 7.48 -12.39 -13.01
CA GLY A 180 8.81 -12.64 -13.60
C GLY A 180 9.66 -11.36 -13.68
N ARG A 181 9.09 -10.24 -14.16
CA ARG A 181 9.78 -8.94 -14.21
C ARG A 181 10.17 -8.44 -12.81
N LEU A 182 9.26 -8.52 -11.85
CA LEU A 182 9.51 -8.11 -10.45
C LEU A 182 10.66 -8.89 -9.80
N VAL A 183 10.92 -10.12 -10.26
CA VAL A 183 12.01 -10.98 -9.77
C VAL A 183 13.33 -10.71 -10.50
N GLN A 184 13.27 -10.58 -11.82
CA GLN A 184 14.46 -10.58 -12.67
C GLN A 184 15.18 -9.23 -12.71
N GLU A 185 14.43 -8.12 -12.70
CA GLU A 185 15.00 -6.78 -12.82
C GLU A 185 15.43 -6.22 -11.46
N ARG A 186 16.40 -6.87 -10.82
CA ARG A 186 16.86 -6.57 -9.44
C ARG A 186 17.41 -5.16 -9.22
N ARG A 187 17.68 -4.40 -10.28
CA ARG A 187 18.14 -3.01 -10.20
C ARG A 187 16.98 -2.02 -9.98
N VAL A 188 15.76 -2.42 -10.28
CA VAL A 188 14.59 -1.59 -10.08
C VAL A 188 14.21 -1.58 -8.60
N ARG A 189 14.20 -0.39 -8.00
CA ARG A 189 13.79 -0.18 -6.61
C ARG A 189 12.29 0.11 -6.51
N LEU A 190 11.76 0.91 -7.42
CA LEU A 190 10.32 1.20 -7.45
C LEU A 190 9.70 0.83 -8.79
N TRP A 191 8.69 0.00 -8.72
CA TRP A 191 7.83 -0.35 -9.82
C TRP A 191 6.58 0.52 -9.78
N ILE A 192 6.48 1.50 -10.67
CA ILE A 192 5.33 2.36 -10.82
C ILE A 192 4.37 1.69 -11.80
N ALA A 193 3.17 1.34 -11.38
CA ALA A 193 2.24 0.58 -12.18
C ALA A 193 1.11 1.46 -12.74
N ASP A 194 0.90 1.37 -14.05
CA ASP A 194 -0.30 1.88 -14.68
C ASP A 194 -1.51 1.01 -14.28
N ALA A 195 -2.67 1.65 -14.09
CA ALA A 195 -3.93 0.97 -13.92
C ALA A 195 -5.08 1.92 -14.27
N GLU A 196 -5.96 1.49 -15.16
CA GLU A 196 -7.12 2.27 -15.64
C GLU A 196 -8.45 1.64 -15.23
N ASP A 197 -8.44 0.36 -14.88
CA ASP A 197 -9.63 -0.37 -14.43
C ASP A 197 -9.29 -1.39 -13.31
N ASP A 198 -10.34 -2.00 -12.74
CA ASP A 198 -10.18 -2.95 -11.65
C ASP A 198 -9.51 -4.27 -12.12
N SER A 199 -9.56 -4.59 -13.41
CA SER A 199 -8.88 -5.77 -13.95
C SER A 199 -7.35 -5.57 -13.98
N ASP A 200 -6.88 -4.35 -14.26
CA ASP A 200 -5.47 -3.97 -14.14
C ASP A 200 -4.97 -4.15 -12.69
N LEU A 201 -5.75 -3.67 -11.72
CA LEU A 201 -5.42 -3.84 -10.29
C LEU A 201 -5.42 -5.31 -9.85
N ALA A 202 -6.33 -6.13 -10.40
CA ALA A 202 -6.36 -7.57 -10.13
C ALA A 202 -5.10 -8.28 -10.65
N GLN A 203 -4.62 -7.93 -11.86
CA GLN A 203 -3.36 -8.44 -12.41
C GLN A 203 -2.15 -8.04 -11.55
N LEU A 204 -2.10 -6.78 -11.10
CA LEU A 204 -1.04 -6.30 -10.21
C LEU A 204 -1.06 -7.03 -8.86
N ALA A 205 -2.23 -7.22 -8.27
CA ALA A 205 -2.37 -7.96 -7.01
C ALA A 205 -1.90 -9.41 -7.16
N ALA A 206 -2.31 -10.10 -8.23
CA ALA A 206 -1.89 -11.48 -8.51
C ALA A 206 -0.37 -11.57 -8.72
N ALA A 207 0.22 -10.67 -9.49
CA ALA A 207 1.67 -10.61 -9.73
C ALA A 207 2.45 -10.33 -8.44
N ALA A 208 2.00 -9.38 -7.63
CA ALA A 208 2.62 -9.05 -6.35
C ALA A 208 2.61 -10.26 -5.39
N LEU A 209 1.49 -11.00 -5.34
CA LEU A 209 1.37 -12.18 -4.50
C LEU A 209 2.23 -13.37 -4.99
N ALA A 210 2.42 -13.49 -6.30
CA ALA A 210 3.26 -14.52 -6.92
C ALA A 210 4.76 -14.19 -6.88
N SER A 211 5.14 -12.95 -6.56
CA SER A 211 6.53 -12.49 -6.48
C SER A 211 7.05 -12.47 -5.04
N PRO A 212 8.37 -12.40 -4.81
CA PRO A 212 8.96 -12.20 -3.48
C PRO A 212 8.86 -10.75 -2.98
N LEU A 213 8.28 -9.83 -3.74
CA LEU A 213 8.18 -8.43 -3.40
C LEU A 213 7.32 -8.24 -2.14
N ARG A 214 7.91 -7.75 -1.04
CA ARG A 214 7.22 -7.60 0.24
C ARG A 214 6.45 -6.30 0.35
N VAL A 215 6.98 -5.19 -0.17
CA VAL A 215 6.37 -3.87 0.01
C VAL A 215 5.50 -3.51 -1.19
N LEU A 216 4.26 -3.21 -0.88
CA LEU A 216 3.26 -2.70 -1.83
C LEU A 216 2.82 -1.31 -1.34
N CYS A 217 2.67 -0.37 -2.26
CA CYS A 217 2.22 0.99 -1.97
C CYS A 217 1.06 1.34 -2.89
N GLY A 218 -0.06 1.77 -2.35
CA GLY A 218 -1.20 2.09 -3.19
C GLY A 218 -2.39 2.67 -2.44
N SER A 219 -3.46 2.94 -3.17
CA SER A 219 -4.74 3.39 -2.64
C SER A 219 -5.59 2.21 -2.14
N ALA A 220 -6.84 2.48 -1.73
CA ALA A 220 -7.80 1.42 -1.43
C ALA A 220 -8.12 0.53 -2.65
N GLY A 221 -7.85 0.98 -3.88
CA GLY A 221 -8.06 0.20 -5.11
C GLY A 221 -7.24 -1.09 -5.11
N LEU A 222 -5.92 -0.98 -5.03
CA LEU A 222 -5.04 -2.16 -4.99
C LEU A 222 -5.31 -3.04 -3.76
N ALA A 223 -5.61 -2.44 -2.60
CA ALA A 223 -5.94 -3.20 -1.38
C ALA A 223 -7.20 -4.06 -1.55
N ARG A 224 -8.24 -3.54 -2.22
CA ARG A 224 -9.44 -4.31 -2.59
C ARG A 224 -9.11 -5.48 -3.51
N ALA A 225 -8.28 -5.27 -4.51
CA ALA A 225 -7.83 -6.33 -5.42
C ALA A 225 -7.04 -7.42 -4.67
N LEU A 226 -6.17 -7.04 -3.73
CA LEU A 226 -5.45 -7.98 -2.86
C LEU A 226 -6.40 -8.77 -1.96
N ALA A 227 -7.39 -8.14 -1.37
CA ALA A 227 -8.39 -8.81 -0.54
C ALA A 227 -9.23 -9.80 -1.35
N ALA A 228 -9.65 -9.41 -2.56
CA ALA A 228 -10.45 -10.24 -3.47
C ALA A 228 -9.69 -11.45 -4.03
N SER A 229 -8.36 -11.33 -4.23
CA SER A 229 -7.54 -12.43 -4.77
C SER A 229 -7.37 -13.62 -3.82
N ARG A 230 -7.85 -13.52 -2.59
CA ARG A 230 -7.74 -14.52 -1.54
C ARG A 230 -9.05 -14.68 -0.79
N THR A 231 -10.06 -15.26 -1.43
CA THR A 231 -11.29 -15.61 -0.73
C THR A 231 -11.01 -16.74 0.29
N ARG A 232 -11.21 -16.43 1.56
CA ARG A 232 -11.34 -17.43 2.62
C ARG A 232 -12.83 -17.79 2.73
N ALA A 233 -13.14 -19.08 3.01
CA ALA A 233 -14.51 -19.44 3.33
C ALA A 233 -15.02 -18.55 4.49
N PRO A 234 -16.27 -18.03 4.46
CA PRO A 234 -16.78 -17.11 5.47
C PRO A 234 -16.73 -17.77 6.85
N GLY A 235 -15.69 -17.51 7.57
CA GLY A 235 -15.66 -17.70 9.02
C GLY A 235 -16.23 -16.43 9.63
N ALA A 236 -17.22 -16.55 10.48
CA ALA A 236 -17.85 -15.41 11.12
C ALA A 236 -16.79 -14.47 11.72
N ALA A 237 -16.63 -13.28 11.12
CA ALA A 237 -15.81 -12.23 11.69
C ALA A 237 -16.44 -11.85 13.06
N ARG A 238 -15.79 -12.27 14.14
CA ARG A 238 -16.20 -11.86 15.49
C ARG A 238 -15.50 -10.53 15.78
N TRP A 239 -16.27 -9.47 15.86
CA TRP A 239 -15.82 -8.22 16.44
C TRP A 239 -15.68 -8.45 17.95
N THR A 240 -14.48 -8.51 18.46
CA THR A 240 -14.23 -8.43 19.89
C THR A 240 -13.79 -7.00 20.21
N VAL A 241 -14.66 -6.25 20.87
CA VAL A 241 -14.28 -5.01 21.53
C VAL A 241 -13.49 -5.45 22.77
N PRO A 242 -12.23 -5.00 22.96
CA PRO A 242 -11.55 -5.25 24.22
C PRO A 242 -12.40 -4.61 25.34
N GLU A 243 -12.75 -5.37 26.36
CA GLU A 243 -13.41 -4.81 27.55
C GLU A 243 -12.47 -3.79 28.14
N GLY A 244 -12.81 -2.52 27.96
CA GLY A 244 -12.12 -1.40 28.61
C GLY A 244 -12.29 -1.54 30.10
N ARG A 245 -11.19 -1.55 30.84
CA ARG A 245 -11.23 -1.32 32.28
C ARG A 245 -11.88 0.06 32.48
N ARG A 246 -12.99 0.06 33.22
CA ARG A 246 -13.63 1.27 33.77
C ARG A 246 -12.71 1.95 34.74
#